data_8413dff3d008ffd31e2b1bb82d9049ee
#
_entry.id   8413dff3d008ffd31e2b1bb82d9049ee
#
_cell.length_a   1.000
_cell.length_b   1.000
_cell.length_c   1.000
_cell.angle_alpha   90.00
_cell.angle_beta   90.00
_cell.angle_gamma   90.00
#
_symmetry.space_group_name_H-M   'P 1'
#
loop_
_entity.id
_entity.type
_entity.pdbx_description
1 polymer ?
#
loop_
_entity_poly.entity_id
_entity_poly.type
_entity_poly.pdbx_seq_one_letter_code
_entity_poly.pdbx_strand_id
1 'polypeptide(L)'
;MSWTMEFFYKVIAGFIFTLLMMVSHSEGLCRIFTVNRILPGKAMINHTFNRIYPIDGRNLCASTCYLQLLCFSYNFCEDNINGSLCELLDSDYIRHGENLVEKAGCTFYGSESSCSSNPCSNNATCQGDFPDEDQPYLCVCPRGFTGRYCEIEINECLTGAHLCHVNATCTHDIGGHNCTCKKGFSGNGIQCNDENECTNGAHDCHVNATCSNVIGGYRCTCKNGFLGNGSFCLKPKSCEELKLLLQDNTTQGFYDHETVGGGVGKVFCSYESYSECGAGPWTLAMKINGELNNFKYDSIHWKQKSVFNPNGSFGGLDGEETVSPAYWTTPLTKLCLGMKYNNVLTWILISINAPSLYDVMANELAVMTNLGENKWRSLLPKTSLEANCNMEGFNLRCETNPNTRRLRLGFFTNNENHCLSCQSYVGLGPMVKQSNVPTCGNHAVAKNTDFGSRNDAAFCYILIQ
;
A
#
# COMPACT_ATOMS: atom_id res chain seq x y z
N MET A 1 -39.73 -10.33 34.46
CA MET A 1 -40.55 -11.52 34.09
C MET A 1 -41.28 -11.35 32.74
N SER A 2 -40.84 -10.43 31.89
CA SER A 2 -41.50 -10.10 30.60
C SER A 2 -40.65 -10.45 29.36
N TRP A 3 -39.38 -10.81 29.50
CA TRP A 3 -38.47 -11.11 28.36
C TRP A 3 -38.41 -12.60 27.98
N THR A 4 -38.90 -13.51 28.81
CA THR A 4 -38.85 -14.95 28.55
C THR A 4 -40.05 -15.45 27.76
N MET A 5 -41.16 -14.72 27.74
CA MET A 5 -42.36 -15.15 27.00
C MET A 5 -42.30 -14.78 25.50
N GLU A 6 -41.65 -13.70 25.13
CA GLU A 6 -41.52 -13.29 23.71
C GLU A 6 -40.58 -14.20 22.91
N PHE A 7 -39.56 -14.74 23.57
CA PHE A 7 -38.62 -15.67 22.93
C PHE A 7 -39.27 -17.05 22.67
N PHE A 8 -40.08 -17.51 23.61
CA PHE A 8 -40.82 -18.76 23.43
C PHE A 8 -41.90 -18.66 22.34
N TYR A 9 -42.56 -17.51 22.18
CA TYR A 9 -43.58 -17.33 21.14
C TYR A 9 -42.97 -17.28 19.73
N LYS A 10 -41.79 -16.67 19.57
CA LYS A 10 -41.04 -16.62 18.28
C LYS A 10 -40.49 -18.00 17.89
N VAL A 11 -40.03 -18.80 18.84
CA VAL A 11 -39.51 -20.17 18.57
C VAL A 11 -40.66 -21.11 18.22
N ILE A 12 -41.80 -21.00 18.91
CA ILE A 12 -42.98 -21.84 18.59
C ILE A 12 -43.64 -21.41 17.27
N ALA A 13 -43.71 -20.12 16.97
CA ALA A 13 -44.21 -19.63 15.70
C ALA A 13 -43.29 -20.01 14.52
N GLY A 14 -41.95 -20.01 14.72
CA GLY A 14 -40.98 -20.51 13.73
C GLY A 14 -41.08 -22.00 13.47
N PHE A 15 -41.32 -22.79 14.52
CA PHE A 15 -41.51 -24.26 14.39
C PHE A 15 -42.87 -24.63 13.75
N ILE A 16 -43.94 -23.89 14.07
CA ILE A 16 -45.27 -24.09 13.43
C ILE A 16 -45.22 -23.64 11.98
N PHE A 17 -44.48 -22.57 11.64
CA PHE A 17 -44.34 -22.12 10.26
C PHE A 17 -43.50 -23.10 9.40
N THR A 18 -42.44 -23.72 9.97
CA THR A 18 -41.68 -24.77 9.29
C THR A 18 -42.49 -26.09 9.19
N LEU A 19 -43.30 -26.42 10.17
CA LEU A 19 -44.17 -27.58 10.09
C LEU A 19 -45.34 -27.35 9.11
N LEU A 20 -45.91 -26.14 9.04
CA LEU A 20 -46.91 -25.76 8.05
C LEU A 20 -46.35 -25.68 6.63
N MET A 21 -45.07 -25.28 6.46
CA MET A 21 -44.39 -25.32 5.16
C MET A 21 -44.06 -26.76 4.72
N MET A 22 -43.85 -27.71 5.67
CA MET A 22 -43.67 -29.12 5.33
C MET A 22 -44.98 -29.83 5.03
N VAL A 23 -46.11 -29.32 5.50
CA VAL A 23 -47.46 -29.90 5.21
C VAL A 23 -48.06 -29.32 3.93
N SER A 24 -47.63 -28.17 3.43
CA SER A 24 -48.17 -27.56 2.21
C SER A 24 -47.57 -28.07 0.89
N HIS A 25 -46.61 -29.02 0.94
CA HIS A 25 -46.01 -29.65 -0.26
C HIS A 25 -46.41 -31.11 -0.43
N SER A 26 -47.51 -31.59 0.22
CA SER A 26 -48.10 -32.89 -0.05
C SER A 26 -49.48 -32.73 -0.64
N GLU A 27 -49.65 -31.98 -1.72
CA GLU A 27 -50.65 -32.34 -2.69
C GLU A 27 -50.14 -33.64 -3.31
N GLY A 28 -50.62 -34.77 -2.79
CA GLY A 28 -50.26 -36.09 -3.25
C GLY A 28 -50.66 -36.25 -4.72
N LEU A 29 -49.71 -35.99 -5.61
CA LEU A 29 -49.84 -36.41 -7.00
C LEU A 29 -49.99 -37.92 -7.00
N CYS A 30 -51.22 -38.39 -7.23
CA CYS A 30 -51.51 -39.82 -7.32
C CYS A 30 -50.80 -40.36 -8.57
N ARG A 31 -49.88 -41.29 -8.37
CA ARG A 31 -49.20 -41.98 -9.48
C ARG A 31 -50.20 -42.94 -10.15
N ILE A 32 -50.20 -42.98 -11.48
CA ILE A 32 -50.86 -44.03 -12.25
C ILE A 32 -49.81 -45.07 -12.62
N PHE A 33 -49.97 -46.31 -12.20
CA PHE A 33 -49.08 -47.40 -12.54
C PHE A 33 -49.94 -48.48 -13.29
N THR A 34 -49.76 -48.50 -14.61
CA THR A 34 -50.50 -49.42 -15.48
C THR A 34 -49.51 -50.46 -16.04
N VAL A 35 -49.72 -51.73 -15.67
CA VAL A 35 -48.94 -52.81 -16.31
C VAL A 35 -49.52 -53.07 -17.69
N ASN A 36 -48.81 -52.72 -18.73
CA ASN A 36 -49.20 -52.92 -20.11
C ASN A 36 -48.37 -53.98 -20.84
N ARG A 37 -47.31 -54.49 -20.19
CA ARG A 37 -46.48 -55.61 -20.69
C ARG A 37 -46.29 -56.68 -19.64
N ILE A 38 -46.70 -57.88 -19.97
CA ILE A 38 -46.53 -59.05 -19.12
C ILE A 38 -45.78 -60.11 -19.93
N LEU A 39 -44.63 -60.55 -19.42
CA LEU A 39 -43.77 -61.54 -20.09
C LEU A 39 -43.50 -62.73 -19.19
N PRO A 40 -44.36 -63.81 -19.30
CA PRO A 40 -44.16 -65.04 -18.55
C PRO A 40 -42.81 -65.70 -18.98
N GLY A 41 -42.15 -66.34 -18.01
CA GLY A 41 -40.91 -67.03 -18.23
C GLY A 41 -39.69 -66.07 -18.39
N LYS A 42 -39.90 -64.77 -18.16
CA LYS A 42 -38.79 -63.75 -18.26
C LYS A 42 -38.66 -62.98 -16.97
N ALA A 43 -37.48 -62.48 -16.72
CA ALA A 43 -37.18 -61.55 -15.66
C ALA A 43 -36.17 -60.51 -16.17
N MET A 44 -36.29 -59.26 -15.73
CA MET A 44 -35.27 -58.24 -15.93
C MET A 44 -34.21 -58.35 -14.85
N ILE A 45 -32.96 -58.37 -15.25
CA ILE A 45 -31.79 -58.42 -14.36
C ILE A 45 -31.05 -57.07 -14.33
N ASN A 46 -30.19 -56.89 -13.35
CA ASN A 46 -29.32 -55.70 -13.18
C ASN A 46 -30.02 -54.39 -12.75
N HIS A 47 -31.35 -54.37 -12.69
CA HIS A 47 -32.16 -53.19 -12.36
C HIS A 47 -33.00 -53.38 -11.09
N THR A 48 -32.69 -54.38 -10.28
CA THR A 48 -33.40 -54.64 -9.02
C THR A 48 -32.85 -53.73 -7.92
N PHE A 49 -33.66 -52.79 -7.44
CA PHE A 49 -33.31 -51.94 -6.32
C PHE A 49 -33.89 -52.42 -4.97
N ASN A 50 -34.95 -53.27 -5.00
CA ASN A 50 -35.50 -53.87 -3.80
C ASN A 50 -36.03 -55.27 -4.07
N ARG A 51 -35.93 -56.15 -3.05
CA ARG A 51 -36.44 -57.55 -3.07
C ARG A 51 -37.29 -57.80 -1.85
N ILE A 52 -38.48 -58.38 -2.07
CA ILE A 52 -39.42 -58.68 -1.04
C ILE A 52 -39.71 -60.21 -1.07
N TYR A 53 -39.36 -60.84 0.04
CA TYR A 53 -39.52 -62.32 0.14
C TYR A 53 -39.76 -62.75 1.60
N PRO A 54 -40.69 -63.65 1.90
CA PRO A 54 -41.71 -64.09 0.99
C PRO A 54 -42.80 -63.04 0.79
N ILE A 55 -43.42 -63.01 -0.39
CA ILE A 55 -44.56 -62.13 -0.69
C ILE A 55 -45.78 -62.93 -0.99
N ASP A 56 -46.96 -62.51 -0.45
CA ASP A 56 -48.19 -63.19 -0.60
C ASP A 56 -48.99 -62.70 -1.83
N GLY A 57 -48.58 -63.24 -2.98
CA GLY A 57 -49.19 -63.01 -4.26
C GLY A 57 -48.77 -61.78 -5.06
N ARG A 58 -49.10 -61.87 -6.35
CA ARG A 58 -48.71 -60.85 -7.37
C ARG A 58 -49.29 -59.46 -7.07
N ASN A 59 -50.51 -59.40 -6.54
CA ASN A 59 -51.17 -58.12 -6.30
C ASN A 59 -50.43 -57.27 -5.23
N LEU A 60 -49.84 -57.93 -4.24
CA LEU A 60 -49.05 -57.24 -3.22
C LEU A 60 -47.72 -56.71 -3.80
N CYS A 61 -47.10 -57.51 -4.71
CA CYS A 61 -45.90 -57.04 -5.45
C CYS A 61 -46.19 -55.79 -6.31
N ALA A 62 -47.33 -55.84 -7.05
CA ALA A 62 -47.77 -54.69 -7.85
C ALA A 62 -48.10 -53.47 -6.97
N SER A 63 -48.77 -53.65 -5.85
CA SER A 63 -49.09 -52.53 -4.91
C SER A 63 -47.81 -51.94 -4.30
N THR A 64 -46.85 -52.80 -3.98
CA THR A 64 -45.57 -52.33 -3.43
C THR A 64 -44.73 -51.52 -4.47
N CYS A 65 -44.77 -51.99 -5.73
CA CYS A 65 -44.17 -51.22 -6.82
C CYS A 65 -44.86 -49.87 -7.03
N TYR A 66 -46.16 -49.83 -6.99
CA TYR A 66 -46.97 -48.61 -7.08
C TYR A 66 -46.59 -47.58 -6.00
N LEU A 67 -46.35 -48.03 -4.76
CA LEU A 67 -45.97 -47.14 -3.64
C LEU A 67 -44.54 -46.68 -3.68
N GLN A 68 -43.68 -47.26 -4.53
CA GLN A 68 -42.25 -46.88 -4.67
C GLN A 68 -42.07 -46.04 -5.94
N LEU A 69 -41.78 -44.77 -5.79
CA LEU A 69 -41.62 -43.81 -6.92
C LEU A 69 -40.57 -44.22 -7.94
N LEU A 70 -39.57 -44.99 -7.53
CA LEU A 70 -38.50 -45.49 -8.39
C LEU A 70 -38.86 -46.82 -9.08
N CYS A 71 -40.02 -47.42 -8.80
CA CYS A 71 -40.41 -48.69 -9.40
C CYS A 71 -41.11 -48.46 -10.74
N PHE A 72 -40.53 -48.90 -11.84
CA PHE A 72 -41.09 -48.82 -13.19
C PHE A 72 -41.57 -50.15 -13.71
N SER A 73 -41.10 -51.26 -13.13
CA SER A 73 -41.48 -52.61 -13.44
C SER A 73 -41.18 -53.54 -12.26
N TYR A 74 -41.62 -54.76 -12.32
CA TYR A 74 -41.30 -55.76 -11.32
C TYR A 74 -41.20 -57.15 -11.91
N ASN A 75 -40.34 -58.00 -11.31
CA ASN A 75 -40.36 -59.45 -11.53
C ASN A 75 -41.16 -60.10 -10.38
N PHE A 76 -42.03 -60.96 -10.72
CA PHE A 76 -42.70 -61.83 -9.77
C PHE A 76 -42.31 -63.27 -10.07
N CYS A 77 -41.65 -63.92 -9.11
CA CYS A 77 -41.16 -65.28 -9.27
C CYS A 77 -41.92 -66.22 -8.26
N GLU A 78 -42.61 -67.16 -8.79
CA GLU A 78 -43.36 -68.14 -7.98
C GLU A 78 -42.43 -69.25 -7.49
N ASP A 79 -42.47 -69.52 -6.18
CA ASP A 79 -41.85 -70.71 -5.56
C ASP A 79 -42.91 -71.38 -4.71
N ASN A 80 -43.35 -72.55 -5.15
CA ASN A 80 -44.43 -73.31 -4.54
C ASN A 80 -44.06 -73.94 -3.16
N ILE A 81 -42.77 -73.84 -2.76
CA ILE A 81 -42.25 -74.48 -1.54
C ILE A 81 -42.00 -73.47 -0.44
N ASN A 82 -41.39 -72.33 -0.80
CA ASN A 82 -40.82 -71.35 0.18
C ASN A 82 -41.51 -69.99 0.13
N GLY A 83 -42.49 -69.73 -0.75
CA GLY A 83 -43.17 -68.49 -0.98
C GLY A 83 -42.61 -67.75 -2.20
N SER A 84 -43.36 -66.79 -2.72
CA SER A 84 -42.96 -66.03 -3.96
C SER A 84 -42.04 -64.90 -3.68
N LEU A 85 -41.19 -64.52 -4.66
CA LEU A 85 -40.27 -63.42 -4.66
C LEU A 85 -40.75 -62.26 -5.55
N CYS A 86 -40.78 -61.06 -5.02
CA CYS A 86 -40.99 -59.82 -5.76
C CYS A 86 -39.71 -59.03 -5.85
N GLU A 87 -39.23 -58.75 -7.07
CA GLU A 87 -38.12 -57.88 -7.33
C GLU A 87 -38.65 -56.58 -7.94
N LEU A 88 -38.46 -55.45 -7.25
CA LEU A 88 -38.83 -54.15 -7.73
C LEU A 88 -37.68 -53.58 -8.57
N LEU A 89 -38.02 -53.02 -9.74
CA LEU A 89 -37.04 -52.62 -10.76
C LEU A 89 -37.13 -51.12 -11.03
N ASP A 90 -35.95 -50.47 -11.13
CA ASP A 90 -35.80 -49.07 -11.45
C ASP A 90 -35.75 -48.79 -12.96
N SER A 91 -36.11 -49.76 -13.76
CA SER A 91 -36.14 -49.66 -15.21
C SER A 91 -37.37 -50.36 -15.80
N ASP A 92 -37.66 -50.04 -17.05
CA ASP A 92 -38.70 -50.67 -17.86
C ASP A 92 -38.07 -51.39 -19.06
N TYR A 93 -38.89 -52.15 -19.79
CA TYR A 93 -38.44 -52.95 -20.94
C TYR A 93 -38.12 -52.10 -22.18
N ILE A 94 -38.46 -50.82 -22.21
CA ILE A 94 -38.12 -49.90 -23.30
C ILE A 94 -36.68 -49.41 -23.13
N ARG A 95 -36.30 -49.05 -21.91
CA ARG A 95 -34.96 -48.55 -21.61
C ARG A 95 -33.89 -49.62 -21.69
N HIS A 96 -34.16 -50.76 -21.09
CA HIS A 96 -33.18 -51.83 -20.91
C HIS A 96 -33.74 -53.20 -21.29
N GLY A 97 -34.38 -53.29 -22.45
CA GLY A 97 -34.93 -54.55 -22.96
C GLY A 97 -33.86 -55.64 -23.19
N GLU A 98 -32.63 -55.27 -23.31
CA GLU A 98 -31.48 -56.18 -23.39
C GLU A 98 -31.22 -56.93 -22.06
N ASN A 99 -31.72 -56.43 -20.96
CA ASN A 99 -31.61 -57.08 -19.65
C ASN A 99 -32.76 -58.00 -19.33
N LEU A 100 -33.68 -58.22 -20.25
CA LEU A 100 -34.75 -59.23 -20.14
C LEU A 100 -34.20 -60.60 -20.53
N VAL A 101 -34.11 -61.49 -19.56
CA VAL A 101 -33.56 -62.82 -19.74
C VAL A 101 -34.66 -63.87 -19.48
N GLU A 102 -34.49 -65.07 -20.12
CA GLU A 102 -35.35 -66.20 -19.80
C GLU A 102 -35.06 -66.68 -18.35
N LYS A 103 -36.13 -66.79 -17.56
CA LYS A 103 -36.06 -67.22 -16.14
C LYS A 103 -37.33 -67.97 -15.78
N ALA A 104 -37.21 -69.31 -15.80
CA ALA A 104 -38.33 -70.18 -15.48
C ALA A 104 -38.93 -69.88 -14.06
N GLY A 105 -40.23 -69.87 -13.91
CA GLY A 105 -40.93 -69.56 -12.65
C GLY A 105 -41.06 -68.06 -12.37
N CYS A 106 -40.54 -67.20 -13.21
CA CYS A 106 -40.65 -65.73 -13.09
C CYS A 106 -41.55 -65.18 -14.20
N THR A 107 -42.23 -64.09 -13.90
CA THR A 107 -42.95 -63.24 -14.87
C THR A 107 -42.55 -61.83 -14.68
N PHE A 108 -42.14 -61.18 -15.74
CA PHE A 108 -41.85 -59.76 -15.78
C PHE A 108 -43.13 -58.98 -16.04
N TYR A 109 -43.34 -57.93 -15.24
CA TYR A 109 -44.43 -56.97 -15.34
C TYR A 109 -43.89 -55.60 -15.56
N GLY A 110 -44.07 -55.02 -16.77
CA GLY A 110 -43.61 -53.72 -17.14
C GLY A 110 -44.73 -52.74 -17.42
N SER A 111 -44.49 -51.49 -17.14
CA SER A 111 -45.30 -50.37 -17.58
C SER A 111 -44.53 -49.51 -18.58
N GLU A 112 -45.21 -48.86 -19.49
CA GLU A 112 -44.66 -47.75 -20.26
C GLU A 112 -44.75 -46.53 -19.39
N SER A 113 -43.61 -46.06 -18.92
CA SER A 113 -43.53 -44.85 -18.09
C SER A 113 -43.32 -43.62 -18.95
N SER A 114 -43.91 -42.51 -18.58
CA SER A 114 -43.61 -41.20 -19.16
C SER A 114 -42.14 -40.82 -19.05
N CYS A 115 -41.39 -41.49 -18.15
CA CYS A 115 -39.94 -41.34 -18.00
C CYS A 115 -39.13 -42.19 -18.99
N SER A 116 -39.71 -43.07 -19.77
CA SER A 116 -38.98 -43.99 -20.67
C SER A 116 -38.14 -43.28 -21.74
N SER A 117 -38.55 -42.10 -22.16
CA SER A 117 -37.79 -41.25 -23.11
C SER A 117 -36.61 -40.50 -22.50
N ASN A 118 -36.31 -40.67 -21.22
CA ASN A 118 -35.29 -39.92 -20.48
C ASN A 118 -35.43 -38.40 -20.61
N PRO A 119 -36.59 -37.81 -20.26
CA PRO A 119 -36.86 -36.41 -20.53
C PRO A 119 -36.03 -35.43 -19.66
N CYS A 120 -35.47 -35.93 -18.56
CA CYS A 120 -34.73 -35.09 -17.61
C CYS A 120 -33.26 -34.98 -17.94
N SER A 121 -32.74 -33.76 -17.89
CA SER A 121 -31.35 -33.43 -18.15
C SER A 121 -30.49 -33.51 -16.87
N ASN A 122 -29.17 -33.43 -17.02
CA ASN A 122 -28.19 -33.27 -15.94
C ASN A 122 -28.32 -34.31 -14.81
N ASN A 123 -28.53 -35.58 -15.17
CA ASN A 123 -28.71 -36.69 -14.24
C ASN A 123 -29.86 -36.50 -13.24
N ALA A 124 -30.85 -35.72 -13.60
CA ALA A 124 -32.04 -35.54 -12.77
C ALA A 124 -32.87 -36.85 -12.66
N THR A 125 -33.45 -37.03 -11.51
CA THR A 125 -34.33 -38.20 -11.28
C THR A 125 -35.71 -37.94 -11.90
N CYS A 126 -36.09 -38.73 -12.85
CA CYS A 126 -37.43 -38.67 -13.43
C CYS A 126 -38.44 -39.46 -12.55
N GLN A 127 -39.50 -38.78 -12.13
CA GLN A 127 -40.65 -39.38 -11.49
C GLN A 127 -41.82 -39.32 -12.49
N GLY A 128 -42.36 -40.46 -12.88
CA GLY A 128 -43.34 -40.55 -13.96
C GLY A 128 -44.72 -40.98 -13.50
N ASP A 129 -45.62 -41.02 -14.51
CA ASP A 129 -46.95 -41.59 -14.44
C ASP A 129 -47.91 -40.79 -13.55
N PHE A 130 -47.85 -39.50 -13.64
CA PHE A 130 -48.84 -38.58 -13.06
C PHE A 130 -50.08 -38.46 -13.96
N PRO A 131 -51.27 -38.21 -13.40
CA PRO A 131 -52.53 -38.14 -14.16
C PRO A 131 -52.69 -36.87 -14.99
N ASP A 132 -51.76 -35.94 -14.92
CA ASP A 132 -51.77 -34.70 -15.67
C ASP A 132 -51.21 -34.95 -17.08
N GLU A 133 -52.04 -34.83 -18.13
CA GLU A 133 -51.63 -35.02 -19.51
C GLU A 133 -50.60 -34.00 -19.96
N ASP A 134 -50.61 -32.77 -19.40
CA ASP A 134 -49.67 -31.71 -19.70
C ASP A 134 -48.32 -31.90 -18.96
N GLN A 135 -48.35 -32.65 -17.83
CA GLN A 135 -47.17 -32.92 -17.01
C GLN A 135 -47.15 -34.38 -16.50
N PRO A 136 -47.00 -35.37 -17.40
CA PRO A 136 -47.06 -36.78 -17.02
C PRO A 136 -45.81 -37.26 -16.23
N TYR A 137 -44.78 -36.42 -16.10
CA TYR A 137 -43.59 -36.71 -15.29
C TYR A 137 -43.08 -35.44 -14.61
N LEU A 138 -42.28 -35.63 -13.57
CA LEU A 138 -41.59 -34.60 -12.82
C LEU A 138 -40.08 -34.91 -12.82
N CYS A 139 -39.24 -33.93 -13.19
CA CYS A 139 -37.82 -34.05 -13.02
C CYS A 139 -37.41 -33.50 -11.66
N VAL A 140 -36.83 -34.33 -10.81
CA VAL A 140 -36.21 -33.92 -9.55
C VAL A 140 -34.77 -33.50 -9.86
N CYS A 141 -34.54 -32.21 -9.90
CA CYS A 141 -33.28 -31.67 -10.29
C CYS A 141 -32.20 -31.91 -9.23
N PRO A 142 -30.98 -32.29 -9.64
CA PRO A 142 -29.84 -32.28 -8.74
C PRO A 142 -29.50 -30.85 -8.34
N ARG A 143 -28.71 -30.72 -7.28
CA ARG A 143 -28.25 -29.40 -6.79
C ARG A 143 -27.57 -28.64 -7.92
N GLY A 144 -27.83 -27.33 -8.01
CA GLY A 144 -27.26 -26.46 -9.03
C GLY A 144 -28.04 -26.39 -10.34
N PHE A 145 -29.14 -27.13 -10.48
CA PHE A 145 -29.97 -27.13 -11.68
C PHE A 145 -31.42 -26.79 -11.37
N THR A 146 -32.14 -26.22 -12.33
CA THR A 146 -33.53 -25.88 -12.30
C THR A 146 -34.15 -26.00 -13.72
N GLY A 147 -35.39 -25.64 -13.87
CA GLY A 147 -36.14 -25.82 -15.11
C GLY A 147 -37.02 -27.07 -15.10
N ARG A 148 -37.95 -27.16 -16.06
CA ARG A 148 -38.90 -28.27 -16.16
C ARG A 148 -38.20 -29.60 -16.40
N TYR A 149 -37.11 -29.56 -17.12
CA TYR A 149 -36.28 -30.72 -17.50
C TYR A 149 -34.93 -30.72 -16.79
N CYS A 150 -34.72 -29.82 -15.81
CA CYS A 150 -33.43 -29.58 -15.14
C CYS A 150 -32.32 -29.13 -16.10
N GLU A 151 -32.70 -28.45 -17.18
CA GLU A 151 -31.85 -27.98 -18.26
C GLU A 151 -31.15 -26.63 -17.94
N ILE A 152 -31.64 -25.91 -16.92
CA ILE A 152 -31.15 -24.59 -16.55
C ILE A 152 -30.17 -24.71 -15.40
N GLU A 153 -28.94 -24.31 -15.64
CA GLU A 153 -27.92 -24.21 -14.59
C GLU A 153 -28.14 -22.97 -13.73
N ILE A 154 -28.06 -23.13 -12.41
CA ILE A 154 -28.17 -22.02 -11.45
C ILE A 154 -26.80 -21.44 -11.21
N ASN A 155 -26.60 -20.17 -11.51
CA ASN A 155 -25.38 -19.46 -11.10
C ASN A 155 -25.64 -18.81 -9.74
N GLU A 156 -25.19 -19.46 -8.68
CA GLU A 156 -25.42 -19.01 -7.30
C GLU A 156 -24.69 -17.70 -7.01
N CYS A 157 -23.58 -17.45 -7.69
CA CYS A 157 -22.82 -16.21 -7.54
C CYS A 157 -23.58 -14.98 -8.08
N LEU A 158 -24.40 -15.18 -9.14
CA LEU A 158 -25.23 -14.11 -9.70
C LEU A 158 -26.54 -13.95 -8.95
N THR A 159 -27.14 -15.05 -8.48
CA THR A 159 -28.42 -15.03 -7.77
C THR A 159 -28.28 -14.69 -6.29
N GLY A 160 -27.04 -14.70 -5.75
CA GLY A 160 -26.78 -14.52 -4.32
C GLY A 160 -27.14 -15.74 -3.46
N ALA A 161 -27.46 -16.89 -4.07
CA ALA A 161 -27.83 -18.12 -3.37
C ALA A 161 -26.61 -18.92 -2.88
N HIS A 162 -25.55 -18.22 -2.46
CA HIS A 162 -24.30 -18.80 -1.97
C HIS A 162 -24.04 -18.44 -0.51
N LEU A 163 -23.22 -19.24 0.17
CA LEU A 163 -22.79 -19.03 1.55
C LEU A 163 -21.36 -18.47 1.67
N CYS A 164 -20.81 -17.91 0.58
CA CYS A 164 -19.49 -17.32 0.61
C CYS A 164 -19.44 -16.14 1.58
N HIS A 165 -18.35 -16.05 2.34
CA HIS A 165 -18.08 -14.92 3.24
C HIS A 165 -18.01 -13.61 2.46
N VAL A 166 -18.33 -12.48 3.09
CA VAL A 166 -18.24 -11.13 2.47
C VAL A 166 -16.84 -10.81 1.93
N ASN A 167 -15.80 -11.36 2.57
CA ASN A 167 -14.41 -11.25 2.16
C ASN A 167 -13.94 -12.47 1.34
N ALA A 168 -14.85 -13.20 0.70
CA ALA A 168 -14.54 -14.22 -0.29
C ALA A 168 -14.95 -13.77 -1.68
N THR A 169 -14.36 -14.41 -2.68
CA THR A 169 -14.80 -14.36 -4.07
C THR A 169 -15.59 -15.63 -4.36
N CYS A 170 -16.77 -15.48 -4.89
CA CYS A 170 -17.58 -16.58 -5.39
C CYS A 170 -17.21 -16.85 -6.85
N THR A 171 -16.87 -18.09 -7.19
CA THR A 171 -16.68 -18.56 -8.56
C THR A 171 -17.73 -19.62 -8.87
N HIS A 172 -18.45 -19.45 -9.96
CA HIS A 172 -19.42 -20.40 -10.43
C HIS A 172 -18.70 -21.62 -11.03
N ASP A 173 -19.23 -22.81 -10.73
CA ASP A 173 -18.80 -24.09 -11.27
C ASP A 173 -20.02 -24.91 -11.65
N ILE A 174 -19.87 -25.86 -12.57
CA ILE A 174 -21.00 -26.66 -13.08
C ILE A 174 -21.67 -27.42 -11.93
N GLY A 175 -22.94 -27.09 -11.69
CA GLY A 175 -23.74 -27.68 -10.62
C GLY A 175 -23.47 -27.12 -9.22
N GLY A 176 -22.75 -25.97 -9.12
CA GLY A 176 -22.49 -25.32 -7.84
C GLY A 176 -21.59 -24.11 -7.90
N HIS A 177 -20.93 -23.80 -6.79
CA HIS A 177 -20.03 -22.67 -6.66
C HIS A 177 -18.87 -22.98 -5.72
N ASN A 178 -17.79 -22.26 -5.88
CA ASN A 178 -16.64 -22.30 -4.98
C ASN A 178 -16.41 -20.92 -4.35
N CYS A 179 -16.05 -20.90 -3.08
CA CYS A 179 -15.71 -19.69 -2.34
C CYS A 179 -14.22 -19.67 -2.03
N THR A 180 -13.53 -18.59 -2.42
CA THR A 180 -12.11 -18.39 -2.11
C THR A 180 -11.92 -17.08 -1.37
N CYS A 181 -11.23 -17.07 -0.23
CA CYS A 181 -10.95 -15.84 0.50
C CYS A 181 -10.17 -14.86 -0.37
N LYS A 182 -10.54 -13.58 -0.29
CA LYS A 182 -9.82 -12.49 -0.96
C LYS A 182 -8.40 -12.35 -0.39
N LYS A 183 -7.52 -11.71 -1.14
CA LYS A 183 -6.16 -11.39 -0.69
C LYS A 183 -6.20 -10.65 0.65
N GLY A 184 -5.33 -11.02 1.59
CA GLY A 184 -5.29 -10.50 2.96
C GLY A 184 -6.22 -11.24 3.93
N PHE A 185 -6.91 -12.29 3.46
CA PHE A 185 -7.75 -13.14 4.29
C PHE A 185 -7.42 -14.61 4.10
N SER A 186 -7.50 -15.39 5.18
CA SER A 186 -7.31 -16.84 5.18
C SER A 186 -8.56 -17.57 5.66
N GLY A 187 -8.78 -18.78 5.15
CA GLY A 187 -9.91 -19.60 5.52
C GLY A 187 -10.42 -20.46 4.36
N ASN A 188 -11.61 -21.02 4.55
CA ASN A 188 -12.25 -21.96 3.61
C ASN A 188 -13.22 -21.27 2.63
N GLY A 189 -13.24 -19.93 2.60
CA GLY A 189 -14.16 -19.16 1.76
C GLY A 189 -15.55 -18.92 2.36
N ILE A 190 -16.03 -19.81 3.24
CA ILE A 190 -17.26 -19.61 4.05
C ILE A 190 -16.93 -18.80 5.30
N GLN A 191 -15.72 -19.01 5.84
CA GLN A 191 -15.12 -18.19 6.88
C GLN A 191 -13.79 -17.67 6.33
N CYS A 192 -13.63 -16.34 6.32
CA CYS A 192 -12.41 -15.66 5.91
C CYS A 192 -11.99 -14.71 7.02
N ASN A 193 -10.89 -15.06 7.70
CA ASN A 193 -10.31 -14.28 8.77
C ASN A 193 -9.22 -13.38 8.20
N ASP A 194 -9.11 -12.19 8.74
CA ASP A 194 -8.04 -11.26 8.41
C ASP A 194 -6.66 -11.86 8.75
N GLU A 195 -5.72 -11.76 7.83
CA GLU A 195 -4.33 -12.15 8.07
C GLU A 195 -3.59 -10.96 8.70
N ASN A 196 -2.85 -11.23 9.77
CA ASN A 196 -2.02 -10.20 10.37
C ASN A 196 -0.60 -10.28 9.79
N GLU A 197 -0.37 -9.52 8.71
CA GLU A 197 0.92 -9.51 8.01
C GLU A 197 2.05 -8.97 8.87
N CYS A 198 1.72 -8.13 9.87
CA CYS A 198 2.71 -7.61 10.80
C CYS A 198 3.28 -8.68 11.74
N THR A 199 2.53 -9.74 12.02
CA THR A 199 2.97 -10.83 12.91
C THR A 199 3.57 -12.00 12.15
N ASN A 200 3.08 -12.30 10.94
CA ASN A 200 3.58 -13.40 10.11
C ASN A 200 4.73 -13.00 9.19
N GLY A 201 5.07 -11.70 9.14
CA GLY A 201 6.16 -11.18 8.33
C GLY A 201 5.85 -11.04 6.83
N ALA A 202 4.59 -11.17 6.42
CA ALA A 202 4.16 -11.06 5.03
C ALA A 202 3.96 -9.59 4.59
N HIS A 203 4.74 -8.66 5.14
CA HIS A 203 4.70 -7.23 4.81
C HIS A 203 6.02 -6.74 4.22
N ASP A 204 5.97 -5.65 3.48
CA ASP A 204 7.12 -4.96 2.88
C ASP A 204 7.49 -3.65 3.61
N CYS A 205 7.06 -3.47 4.87
CA CYS A 205 7.41 -2.29 5.65
C CYS A 205 8.92 -2.18 5.82
N HIS A 206 9.44 -0.96 5.61
CA HIS A 206 10.85 -0.66 5.84
C HIS A 206 11.24 -0.91 7.31
N VAL A 207 12.52 -1.23 7.58
CA VAL A 207 13.06 -1.46 8.93
C VAL A 207 12.82 -0.26 9.88
N ASN A 208 12.78 0.95 9.33
CA ASN A 208 12.45 2.19 10.04
C ASN A 208 10.97 2.56 9.95
N ALA A 209 10.08 1.63 9.64
CA ALA A 209 8.64 1.79 9.72
C ALA A 209 8.05 0.97 10.85
N THR A 210 6.85 1.33 11.25
CA THR A 210 5.97 0.54 12.10
C THR A 210 4.88 -0.06 11.22
N CYS A 211 4.70 -1.38 11.31
CA CYS A 211 3.62 -2.08 10.67
C CYS A 211 2.38 -2.04 11.56
N SER A 212 1.23 -1.74 10.99
CA SER A 212 -0.08 -1.80 11.65
C SER A 212 -1.03 -2.62 10.81
N ASN A 213 -1.59 -3.70 11.40
CA ASN A 213 -2.57 -4.53 10.74
C ASN A 213 -3.89 -3.76 10.53
N VAL A 214 -4.49 -3.93 9.37
CA VAL A 214 -5.82 -3.40 9.03
C VAL A 214 -6.60 -4.51 8.31
N ILE A 215 -7.93 -4.43 8.33
CA ILE A 215 -8.77 -5.46 7.72
C ILE A 215 -8.45 -5.60 6.22
N GLY A 216 -8.00 -6.78 5.82
CA GLY A 216 -7.64 -7.11 4.44
C GLY A 216 -6.25 -6.69 4.01
N GLY A 217 -5.35 -6.34 4.96
CA GLY A 217 -3.97 -5.98 4.68
C GLY A 217 -3.25 -5.28 5.83
N TYR A 218 -2.24 -4.50 5.52
CA TYR A 218 -1.45 -3.78 6.51
C TYR A 218 -1.12 -2.37 6.05
N ARG A 219 -0.71 -1.55 7.00
CA ARG A 219 -0.23 -0.19 6.76
C ARG A 219 1.14 0.00 7.39
N CYS A 220 2.08 0.48 6.59
CA CYS A 220 3.40 0.89 7.05
C CYS A 220 3.40 2.40 7.34
N THR A 221 3.95 2.78 8.49
CA THR A 221 4.14 4.20 8.85
C THR A 221 5.58 4.39 9.30
N CYS A 222 6.29 5.35 8.71
CA CYS A 222 7.67 5.63 9.10
C CYS A 222 7.73 6.04 10.58
N LYS A 223 8.75 5.54 11.30
CA LYS A 223 9.06 5.91 12.68
C LYS A 223 9.41 7.40 12.77
N ASN A 224 9.30 7.98 13.96
CA ASN A 224 9.63 9.38 14.19
C ASN A 224 11.02 9.73 13.67
N GLY A 225 11.15 10.86 12.98
CA GLY A 225 12.38 11.33 12.34
C GLY A 225 12.69 10.69 10.98
N PHE A 226 11.85 9.79 10.49
CA PHE A 226 11.95 9.23 9.14
C PHE A 226 10.79 9.70 8.29
N LEU A 227 11.05 9.95 7.01
CA LEU A 227 10.08 10.38 6.02
C LEU A 227 9.98 9.35 4.89
N GLY A 228 8.80 9.20 4.34
CA GLY A 228 8.51 8.26 3.25
C GLY A 228 7.10 7.68 3.35
N ASN A 229 6.84 6.67 2.55
CA ASN A 229 5.53 6.01 2.45
C ASN A 229 5.37 4.78 3.35
N GLY A 230 6.39 4.47 4.17
CA GLY A 230 6.40 3.31 5.05
C GLY A 230 7.12 2.08 4.46
N SER A 231 7.00 1.78 3.17
CA SER A 231 7.85 0.79 2.49
C SER A 231 9.25 1.35 2.22
N PHE A 232 9.37 2.65 2.29
CA PHE A 232 10.61 3.39 2.18
C PHE A 232 10.61 4.50 3.24
N CYS A 233 11.58 4.49 4.17
CA CYS A 233 11.69 5.44 5.27
C CYS A 233 13.14 5.90 5.41
N LEU A 234 13.41 7.14 5.02
CA LEU A 234 14.75 7.76 5.10
C LEU A 234 14.73 9.02 5.97
N LYS A 235 15.91 9.36 6.50
CA LYS A 235 16.18 10.68 7.05
C LYS A 235 16.80 11.54 5.95
N PRO A 236 16.19 12.67 5.60
CA PRO A 236 16.75 13.53 4.56
C PRO A 236 18.07 14.15 5.01
N LYS A 237 19.04 14.22 4.11
CA LYS A 237 20.35 14.87 4.30
C LYS A 237 20.43 16.26 3.67
N SER A 238 19.40 16.65 2.94
CA SER A 238 19.27 17.97 2.31
C SER A 238 17.81 18.32 2.11
N CYS A 239 17.55 19.60 1.86
CA CYS A 239 16.22 20.06 1.48
C CYS A 239 15.79 19.56 0.09
N GLU A 240 16.72 19.18 -0.75
CA GLU A 240 16.46 18.55 -2.06
C GLU A 240 15.94 17.13 -1.88
N GLU A 241 16.60 16.30 -1.07
CA GLU A 241 16.08 14.98 -0.71
C GLU A 241 14.72 15.06 -0.03
N LEU A 242 14.53 16.05 0.86
CA LEU A 242 13.24 16.27 1.51
C LEU A 242 12.15 16.57 0.50
N LYS A 243 12.40 17.40 -0.50
CA LYS A 243 11.45 17.71 -1.56
C LYS A 243 11.08 16.47 -2.37
N LEU A 244 12.04 15.62 -2.69
CA LEU A 244 11.80 14.36 -3.40
C LEU A 244 10.94 13.39 -2.57
N LEU A 245 11.14 13.35 -1.25
CA LEU A 245 10.39 12.45 -0.35
C LEU A 245 8.95 12.91 -0.09
N LEU A 246 8.71 14.22 0.02
CA LEU A 246 7.41 14.82 0.33
C LEU A 246 6.63 15.23 -0.92
N GLN A 247 7.25 15.19 -2.10
CA GLN A 247 6.67 15.64 -3.38
C GLN A 247 6.13 17.09 -3.26
N ASP A 248 4.91 17.34 -3.72
CA ASP A 248 4.31 18.68 -3.74
C ASP A 248 3.85 19.19 -2.34
N ASN A 249 4.00 18.38 -1.28
CA ASN A 249 3.65 18.77 0.08
C ASN A 249 4.78 19.47 0.85
N THR A 250 5.82 19.95 0.15
CA THR A 250 6.92 20.68 0.78
C THR A 250 6.55 22.14 1.04
N THR A 251 6.68 22.55 2.32
CA THR A 251 6.56 23.96 2.72
C THR A 251 7.86 24.43 3.30
N GLN A 252 8.13 25.76 3.18
CA GLN A 252 9.26 26.36 3.87
C GLN A 252 9.16 26.09 5.38
N GLY A 253 10.26 25.64 6.00
CA GLY A 253 10.22 25.31 7.43
C GLY A 253 11.41 24.47 7.90
N PHE A 254 11.25 23.90 9.09
CA PHE A 254 12.27 23.11 9.79
C PHE A 254 11.97 21.63 9.69
N TYR A 255 13.00 20.88 9.33
CA TYR A 255 12.91 19.45 9.18
C TYR A 255 14.00 18.74 9.97
N ASP A 256 13.70 17.56 10.45
CA ASP A 256 14.66 16.71 11.15
C ASP A 256 15.71 16.21 10.15
N HIS A 257 16.97 16.43 10.50
CA HIS A 257 18.13 16.11 9.70
C HIS A 257 19.06 15.18 10.47
N GLU A 258 19.62 14.18 9.83
CA GLU A 258 20.55 13.26 10.46
C GLU A 258 21.90 13.95 10.73
N THR A 259 22.38 13.85 11.98
CA THR A 259 23.72 14.31 12.35
C THR A 259 24.70 13.15 12.41
N VAL A 260 25.99 13.44 12.32
CA VAL A 260 27.06 12.44 12.50
C VAL A 260 26.91 11.81 13.88
N GLY A 261 26.85 10.45 13.92
CA GLY A 261 26.63 9.69 15.16
C GLY A 261 25.15 9.32 15.43
N GLY A 262 24.25 9.55 14.47
CA GLY A 262 22.85 9.13 14.57
C GLY A 262 21.92 10.05 15.36
N GLY A 263 22.41 11.23 15.79
CA GLY A 263 21.60 12.27 16.38
C GLY A 263 20.66 12.92 15.36
N VAL A 264 19.64 13.64 15.83
CA VAL A 264 18.74 14.42 15.01
C VAL A 264 18.95 15.90 15.32
N GLY A 265 19.19 16.71 14.29
CA GLY A 265 19.21 18.17 14.37
C GLY A 265 18.16 18.76 13.43
N LYS A 266 17.70 19.98 13.73
CA LYS A 266 16.76 20.66 12.85
C LYS A 266 17.51 21.56 11.87
N VAL A 267 17.08 21.52 10.61
CA VAL A 267 17.64 22.34 9.53
C VAL A 267 16.49 23.11 8.87
N PHE A 268 16.73 24.36 8.54
CA PHE A 268 15.76 25.17 7.81
C PHE A 268 15.89 24.94 6.31
N CYS A 269 14.75 24.65 5.68
CA CYS A 269 14.61 24.54 4.24
C CYS A 269 13.83 25.70 3.66
N SER A 270 14.36 26.34 2.62
CA SER A 270 13.67 27.36 1.85
C SER A 270 13.46 26.90 0.41
N TYR A 271 12.23 27.04 -0.07
CA TYR A 271 11.85 26.75 -1.46
C TYR A 271 11.65 28.04 -2.27
N GLU A 272 11.96 29.18 -1.67
CA GLU A 272 11.88 30.48 -2.32
C GLU A 272 12.96 30.66 -3.41
N SER A 273 12.72 31.58 -4.31
CA SER A 273 13.68 32.02 -5.30
C SER A 273 14.43 33.28 -4.78
N TYR A 274 15.72 33.15 -4.65
CA TYR A 274 16.58 34.28 -4.29
C TYR A 274 17.25 34.88 -5.53
N SER A 275 17.26 36.19 -5.65
CA SER A 275 17.54 36.94 -6.87
C SER A 275 18.68 36.37 -7.72
N GLU A 276 19.90 36.29 -7.22
CA GLU A 276 21.06 35.80 -7.98
C GLU A 276 21.28 34.28 -7.85
N CYS A 277 20.65 33.65 -6.83
CA CYS A 277 20.81 32.23 -6.55
C CYS A 277 19.80 31.33 -7.28
N GLY A 278 18.67 31.91 -7.72
CA GLY A 278 17.60 31.15 -8.35
C GLY A 278 16.68 30.44 -7.35
N ALA A 279 15.82 29.55 -7.87
CA ALA A 279 14.86 28.81 -7.07
C ALA A 279 15.51 27.73 -6.22
N GLY A 280 14.98 27.53 -4.98
CA GLY A 280 15.33 26.42 -4.09
C GLY A 280 14.98 25.04 -4.66
N PRO A 281 15.25 23.97 -3.92
CA PRO A 281 15.37 23.91 -2.45
C PRO A 281 16.74 24.33 -1.91
N TRP A 282 16.75 25.24 -0.95
CA TRP A 282 17.95 25.71 -0.27
C TRP A 282 18.00 25.21 1.17
N THR A 283 19.16 24.67 1.57
CA THR A 283 19.42 24.18 2.92
C THR A 283 20.26 25.20 3.69
N LEU A 284 19.78 25.69 4.83
CA LEU A 284 20.52 26.66 5.66
C LEU A 284 21.68 25.97 6.38
N ALA A 285 22.91 26.36 6.05
CA ALA A 285 24.11 25.87 6.69
C ALA A 285 24.54 26.74 7.88
N MET A 286 24.61 28.07 7.69
CA MET A 286 25.10 28.99 8.70
C MET A 286 24.42 30.36 8.64
N LYS A 287 24.38 31.03 9.79
CA LYS A 287 24.03 32.45 9.96
C LYS A 287 25.10 33.14 10.82
N ILE A 288 25.56 34.30 10.40
CA ILE A 288 26.67 35.01 11.02
C ILE A 288 26.25 36.48 11.22
N ASN A 289 26.31 36.97 12.44
CA ASN A 289 26.17 38.40 12.75
C ASN A 289 27.51 39.10 12.69
N GLY A 290 27.70 39.98 11.71
CA GLY A 290 28.93 40.71 11.51
C GLY A 290 29.36 41.59 12.70
N GLU A 291 28.45 41.96 13.58
CA GLU A 291 28.73 42.74 14.80
C GLU A 291 29.33 41.91 15.93
N LEU A 292 29.17 40.58 15.88
CA LEU A 292 29.67 39.67 16.91
C LEU A 292 31.05 39.09 16.51
N ASN A 293 31.76 38.58 17.51
CA ASN A 293 33.12 38.05 17.32
C ASN A 293 33.21 36.53 17.20
N ASN A 294 32.06 35.84 17.12
CA ASN A 294 31.97 34.38 17.17
C ASN A 294 32.58 33.71 15.92
N PHE A 295 32.58 34.39 14.79
CA PHE A 295 33.00 33.86 13.50
C PHE A 295 34.25 34.56 12.93
N LYS A 296 35.23 34.90 13.77
CA LYS A 296 36.57 35.26 13.30
C LYS A 296 37.26 34.09 12.61
N TYR A 297 38.29 34.31 11.83
CA TYR A 297 38.98 33.28 11.03
C TYR A 297 39.35 32.04 11.85
N ASP A 298 39.88 32.20 13.06
CA ASP A 298 40.33 31.11 13.94
C ASP A 298 39.22 30.54 14.81
N SER A 299 38.00 30.96 14.64
CA SER A 299 36.88 30.45 15.40
C SER A 299 36.76 28.93 15.31
N ILE A 300 36.50 28.30 16.45
CA ILE A 300 36.27 26.84 16.55
C ILE A 300 35.08 26.40 15.73
N HIS A 301 34.08 27.27 15.52
CA HIS A 301 32.86 26.96 14.77
C HIS A 301 33.10 26.61 13.30
N TRP A 302 34.25 27.03 12.72
CA TRP A 302 34.65 26.57 11.38
C TRP A 302 35.24 25.16 11.35
N LYS A 303 35.71 24.64 12.49
CA LYS A 303 36.53 23.41 12.60
C LYS A 303 35.82 22.30 13.37
N GLN A 304 34.63 22.54 13.88
CA GLN A 304 33.85 21.54 14.65
C GLN A 304 32.63 21.08 13.88
N LYS A 305 32.33 19.78 13.96
CA LYS A 305 31.09 19.17 13.49
C LYS A 305 30.07 19.16 14.63
N SER A 306 29.74 20.35 15.12
CA SER A 306 28.76 20.53 16.23
C SER A 306 27.86 21.72 15.93
N VAL A 307 26.59 21.58 16.34
CA VAL A 307 25.62 22.68 16.22
C VAL A 307 26.03 23.82 17.15
N PHE A 308 26.02 25.04 16.61
CA PHE A 308 26.15 26.27 17.40
C PHE A 308 24.79 26.97 17.44
N ASN A 309 24.37 27.37 18.60
CA ASN A 309 23.05 28.00 18.85
C ASN A 309 21.92 27.33 18.11
N PRO A 310 21.48 26.12 18.55
CA PRO A 310 20.44 25.35 17.85
C PRO A 310 19.11 26.13 17.74
N ASN A 311 18.81 27.02 18.70
CA ASN A 311 17.62 27.86 18.66
C ASN A 311 17.65 28.86 17.49
N GLY A 312 18.84 29.35 17.12
CA GLY A 312 18.99 30.19 15.96
C GLY A 312 18.57 29.54 14.65
N SER A 313 18.56 28.20 14.59
CA SER A 313 18.04 27.49 13.42
C SER A 313 16.53 27.67 13.23
N PHE A 314 15.76 27.94 14.31
CA PHE A 314 14.30 27.97 14.26
C PHE A 314 13.70 29.29 13.73
N GLY A 315 14.47 30.34 13.58
CA GLY A 315 13.99 31.63 13.07
C GLY A 315 14.05 31.78 11.55
N GLY A 316 14.47 30.77 10.81
CA GLY A 316 14.69 30.90 9.36
C GLY A 316 15.78 31.92 9.06
N LEU A 317 15.48 32.93 8.24
CA LEU A 317 16.39 34.04 7.90
C LEU A 317 16.24 35.21 8.89
N ASP A 318 16.16 34.93 10.18
CA ASP A 318 16.18 35.94 11.26
C ASP A 318 17.61 36.46 11.58
N GLY A 319 17.75 37.28 12.62
CA GLY A 319 18.99 37.87 13.06
C GLY A 319 19.80 37.09 14.10
N GLU A 320 19.53 35.78 14.30
CA GLU A 320 20.27 34.95 15.26
C GLU A 320 21.35 34.10 14.57
N GLU A 321 22.58 34.14 15.10
CA GLU A 321 23.68 33.28 14.60
C GLU A 321 23.38 31.81 14.81
N THR A 322 23.80 30.97 13.86
CA THR A 322 23.74 29.51 14.01
C THR A 322 24.73 28.80 13.09
N VAL A 323 25.14 27.59 13.50
CA VAL A 323 25.74 26.57 12.61
C VAL A 323 24.80 25.36 12.69
N SER A 324 24.17 25.06 11.58
CA SER A 324 23.24 23.90 11.47
C SER A 324 23.99 22.60 11.15
N PRO A 325 23.38 21.43 11.34
CA PRO A 325 23.98 20.15 10.92
C PRO A 325 24.35 20.12 9.44
N ALA A 326 23.62 20.83 8.59
CA ALA A 326 23.87 20.85 7.14
C ALA A 326 25.30 21.34 6.79
N TYR A 327 25.95 22.13 7.67
CA TYR A 327 27.30 22.59 7.47
C TYR A 327 28.31 21.45 7.22
N TRP A 328 28.14 20.30 7.86
CA TRP A 328 29.07 19.15 7.73
C TRP A 328 28.42 17.86 7.20
N THR A 329 27.11 17.83 6.98
CA THR A 329 26.42 16.61 6.55
C THR A 329 25.89 16.69 5.12
N THR A 330 25.74 17.91 4.57
CA THR A 330 25.07 18.11 3.29
C THR A 330 26.09 18.34 2.18
N PRO A 331 26.15 17.49 1.14
CA PRO A 331 26.90 17.77 -0.08
C PRO A 331 26.34 19.02 -0.76
N LEU A 332 27.24 19.76 -1.44
CA LEU A 332 26.83 20.97 -2.15
C LEU A 332 27.46 21.07 -3.53
N THR A 333 26.71 21.59 -4.46
CA THR A 333 27.14 22.02 -5.79
C THR A 333 27.03 23.53 -5.97
N LYS A 334 26.22 24.14 -5.08
CA LYS A 334 25.99 25.60 -5.07
C LYS A 334 25.94 26.11 -3.64
N LEU A 335 26.50 27.29 -3.46
CA LEU A 335 26.42 28.08 -2.24
C LEU A 335 25.76 29.42 -2.57
N CYS A 336 24.71 29.77 -1.87
CA CYS A 336 24.03 31.06 -1.95
C CYS A 336 24.44 31.87 -0.72
N LEU A 337 25.26 32.90 -0.91
CA LEU A 337 25.68 33.82 0.14
C LEU A 337 24.79 35.06 0.13
N GLY A 338 24.09 35.29 1.24
CA GLY A 338 23.29 36.49 1.46
C GLY A 338 23.93 37.42 2.48
N MET A 339 23.89 38.72 2.24
CA MET A 339 24.27 39.77 3.21
C MET A 339 23.09 40.73 3.41
N LYS A 340 22.64 40.84 4.66
CA LYS A 340 21.61 41.80 5.07
C LYS A 340 22.26 43.00 5.75
N TYR A 341 22.10 44.19 5.15
CA TYR A 341 22.60 45.46 5.65
C TYR A 341 21.52 46.52 5.53
N ASN A 342 21.25 47.27 6.60
CA ASN A 342 20.16 48.26 6.64
C ASN A 342 18.81 47.72 6.12
N ASN A 343 18.43 46.49 6.53
CA ASN A 343 17.24 45.78 6.10
C ASN A 343 17.16 45.43 4.60
N VAL A 344 18.20 45.64 3.83
CA VAL A 344 18.33 45.19 2.44
C VAL A 344 19.12 43.89 2.43
N LEU A 345 18.58 42.83 1.86
CA LEU A 345 19.20 41.52 1.74
C LEU A 345 19.59 41.28 0.26
N THR A 346 20.86 41.10 0.02
CA THR A 346 21.41 40.86 -1.33
C THR A 346 22.11 39.52 -1.36
N TRP A 347 22.02 38.82 -2.49
CA TRP A 347 22.51 37.47 -2.68
C TRP A 347 23.51 37.35 -3.81
N ILE A 348 24.48 36.45 -3.67
CA ILE A 348 25.35 35.99 -4.76
C ILE A 348 25.40 34.47 -4.79
N LEU A 349 25.50 33.87 -5.98
CA LEU A 349 25.67 32.46 -6.20
C LEU A 349 27.14 32.11 -6.41
N ILE A 350 27.64 31.13 -5.65
CA ILE A 350 28.96 30.55 -5.77
C ILE A 350 28.82 29.08 -6.17
N SER A 351 29.34 28.71 -7.35
CA SER A 351 29.38 27.30 -7.78
C SER A 351 30.59 26.62 -7.15
N ILE A 352 30.37 25.55 -6.42
CA ILE A 352 31.40 24.76 -5.75
C ILE A 352 30.90 23.33 -5.54
N ASN A 353 31.70 22.33 -5.88
CA ASN A 353 31.35 20.92 -5.65
C ASN A 353 32.20 20.40 -4.49
N ALA A 354 31.54 20.06 -3.38
CA ALA A 354 32.20 19.54 -2.19
C ALA A 354 31.28 18.56 -1.41
N PRO A 355 31.87 17.60 -0.65
CA PRO A 355 31.11 16.70 0.22
C PRO A 355 30.36 17.43 1.33
N SER A 356 30.86 18.58 1.80
CA SER A 356 30.17 19.47 2.74
C SER A 356 30.88 20.85 2.75
N LEU A 357 30.17 21.86 3.25
CA LEU A 357 30.78 23.19 3.45
C LEU A 357 31.91 23.13 4.51
N TYR A 358 31.80 22.25 5.49
CA TYR A 358 32.86 21.97 6.45
C TYR A 358 34.16 21.54 5.76
N ASP A 359 34.11 20.65 4.77
CA ASP A 359 35.29 20.14 4.08
C ASP A 359 36.02 21.25 3.27
N VAL A 360 35.28 22.27 2.89
CA VAL A 360 35.86 23.46 2.25
C VAL A 360 36.49 24.41 3.27
N MET A 361 35.79 24.65 4.39
CA MET A 361 36.18 25.70 5.34
C MET A 361 37.24 25.25 6.37
N ALA A 362 37.12 24.00 6.87
CA ALA A 362 37.88 23.56 8.05
C ALA A 362 39.35 23.24 7.75
N ASN A 363 39.68 22.82 6.52
CA ASN A 363 41.06 22.44 6.13
C ASN A 363 42.00 23.62 5.89
N GLU A 364 41.50 24.86 5.87
CA GLU A 364 42.23 26.11 5.62
C GLU A 364 42.99 26.19 4.29
N LEU A 365 42.69 25.27 3.36
CA LEU A 365 43.26 25.35 2.00
C LEU A 365 42.47 26.37 1.19
N ALA A 366 43.20 27.22 0.48
CA ALA A 366 42.58 28.22 -0.39
C ALA A 366 41.88 27.56 -1.56
N VAL A 367 40.60 27.90 -1.78
CA VAL A 367 39.83 27.52 -2.95
C VAL A 367 39.39 28.80 -3.66
N MET A 368 39.97 29.05 -4.82
CA MET A 368 39.67 30.26 -5.60
C MET A 368 38.32 30.15 -6.29
N THR A 369 37.61 31.28 -6.36
CA THR A 369 36.39 31.45 -7.15
C THR A 369 36.66 32.33 -8.35
N ASN A 370 35.67 32.51 -9.22
CA ASN A 370 35.80 33.38 -10.41
C ASN A 370 34.47 34.11 -10.64
N LEU A 371 34.00 34.82 -9.61
CA LEU A 371 32.79 35.63 -9.69
C LEU A 371 33.04 37.02 -10.21
N GLY A 372 34.22 37.53 -9.90
CA GLY A 372 34.66 38.90 -10.21
C GLY A 372 34.19 39.92 -9.20
N GLU A 373 34.97 41.01 -9.14
CA GLU A 373 34.82 42.11 -8.19
C GLU A 373 33.37 42.69 -8.12
N ASN A 374 32.73 42.87 -9.27
CA ASN A 374 31.40 43.47 -9.33
C ASN A 374 30.34 42.63 -8.60
N LYS A 375 30.45 41.29 -8.62
CA LYS A 375 29.55 40.41 -7.87
C LYS A 375 29.77 40.56 -6.37
N TRP A 376 30.99 40.54 -5.89
CA TRP A 376 31.28 40.74 -4.48
C TRP A 376 30.85 42.12 -3.98
N ARG A 377 31.06 43.19 -4.80
CA ARG A 377 30.59 44.54 -4.50
C ARG A 377 29.08 44.66 -4.40
N SER A 378 28.34 43.85 -5.14
CA SER A 378 26.88 43.90 -5.12
C SER A 378 26.24 43.44 -3.79
N LEU A 379 27.00 42.75 -2.91
CA LEU A 379 26.50 42.28 -1.61
C LEU A 379 26.15 43.43 -0.65
N LEU A 380 26.85 44.56 -0.74
CA LEU A 380 26.60 45.70 0.14
C LEU A 380 26.60 47.02 -0.65
N PRO A 381 25.77 47.97 -0.31
CA PRO A 381 25.76 49.28 -0.97
C PRO A 381 27.06 50.04 -0.67
N LYS A 382 27.67 50.64 -1.70
CA LYS A 382 28.91 51.40 -1.57
C LYS A 382 30.03 50.59 -0.92
N THR A 383 30.18 49.30 -1.29
CA THR A 383 31.33 48.48 -0.88
C THR A 383 32.61 49.17 -1.24
N SER A 384 33.45 49.44 -0.25
CA SER A 384 34.73 50.17 -0.42
C SER A 384 35.87 49.16 -0.52
N LEU A 385 36.57 49.20 -1.64
CA LEU A 385 37.68 48.30 -1.95
C LEU A 385 38.82 49.09 -2.57
N GLU A 386 40.04 48.53 -2.50
CA GLU A 386 41.21 49.05 -3.20
C GLU A 386 41.26 48.51 -4.64
N ALA A 387 42.06 49.13 -5.51
CA ALA A 387 41.99 48.90 -6.95
C ALA A 387 42.65 47.58 -7.44
N ASN A 388 43.50 46.96 -6.62
CA ASN A 388 44.38 45.87 -7.08
C ASN A 388 44.33 44.63 -6.19
N CYS A 389 45.07 43.60 -6.54
CA CYS A 389 45.18 42.33 -5.83
C CYS A 389 43.89 41.50 -5.77
N ASN A 390 43.01 41.63 -6.61
CA ASN A 390 41.69 40.98 -6.66
C ASN A 390 41.73 39.46 -6.39
N MET A 391 41.78 39.07 -5.11
CA MET A 391 41.79 37.67 -4.66
C MET A 391 40.43 37.28 -4.09
N GLU A 392 39.81 36.27 -4.65
CA GLU A 392 38.48 35.82 -4.25
C GLU A 392 38.39 34.33 -3.97
N GLY A 393 37.51 33.93 -3.03
CA GLY A 393 37.25 32.52 -2.73
C GLY A 393 37.22 32.19 -1.24
N PHE A 394 37.57 30.96 -0.94
CA PHE A 394 37.58 30.40 0.41
C PHE A 394 39.00 30.35 0.98
N ASN A 395 39.11 30.51 2.32
CA ASN A 395 40.36 30.41 3.09
C ASN A 395 41.51 31.25 2.51
N LEU A 396 41.19 32.47 2.07
CA LEU A 396 42.13 33.37 1.45
C LEU A 396 43.22 33.83 2.43
N ARG A 397 44.43 34.01 1.91
CA ARG A 397 45.60 34.48 2.67
C ARG A 397 46.33 35.56 1.87
N CYS A 398 46.48 36.73 2.47
CA CYS A 398 47.21 37.84 1.92
C CYS A 398 48.46 38.06 2.76
N GLU A 399 49.55 37.51 2.45
CA GLU A 399 50.93 37.71 2.94
C GLU A 399 51.72 36.41 3.03
N THR A 400 53.00 36.47 3.00
CA THR A 400 53.95 35.39 3.25
C THR A 400 54.02 35.00 4.74
N ASN A 401 53.61 35.91 5.63
CA ASN A 401 53.58 35.65 7.07
C ASN A 401 52.19 35.06 7.46
N PRO A 402 52.13 33.84 7.99
CA PRO A 402 50.87 33.14 8.23
C PRO A 402 49.95 33.83 9.25
N ASN A 403 50.41 34.87 9.98
CA ASN A 403 49.67 35.43 11.09
C ASN A 403 48.95 36.76 10.81
N THR A 404 48.85 37.24 9.55
CA THR A 404 48.49 38.62 9.40
C THR A 404 47.18 38.95 8.73
N ARG A 405 46.77 38.35 7.57
CA ARG A 405 45.47 38.67 6.96
C ARG A 405 44.90 37.48 6.25
N ARG A 406 43.72 37.05 6.72
CA ARG A 406 43.02 35.89 6.21
C ARG A 406 41.53 36.18 6.14
N LEU A 407 40.81 35.48 5.26
CA LEU A 407 39.38 35.57 5.09
C LEU A 407 38.81 34.16 4.83
N ARG A 408 37.77 33.77 5.53
CA ARG A 408 37.16 32.44 5.34
C ARG A 408 36.44 32.33 4.00
N LEU A 409 35.72 33.38 3.60
CA LEU A 409 35.05 33.46 2.30
C LEU A 409 34.88 34.92 1.93
N GLY A 410 35.29 35.30 0.73
CA GLY A 410 35.10 36.66 0.28
C GLY A 410 36.05 37.11 -0.82
N PHE A 411 36.27 38.41 -0.85
CA PHE A 411 37.08 39.11 -1.82
C PHE A 411 38.06 40.07 -1.09
N PHE A 412 39.35 39.90 -1.33
CA PHE A 412 40.41 40.78 -0.82
C PHE A 412 40.94 41.70 -1.90
N THR A 413 41.30 42.93 -1.49
CA THR A 413 41.98 43.88 -2.36
C THR A 413 43.15 44.58 -1.67
N ASN A 414 44.03 45.20 -2.47
CA ASN A 414 45.19 45.98 -2.04
C ASN A 414 45.36 47.20 -2.93
N ASN A 415 46.03 48.18 -2.44
CA ASN A 415 46.47 49.38 -3.25
C ASN A 415 47.59 49.06 -4.22
N GLU A 416 48.28 47.93 -4.06
CA GLU A 416 49.42 47.50 -4.85
C GLU A 416 49.11 46.29 -5.72
N ASN A 417 49.81 46.10 -6.84
CA ASN A 417 49.60 44.98 -7.75
C ASN A 417 50.04 43.60 -7.21
N HIS A 418 50.26 43.49 -5.91
CA HIS A 418 50.55 42.21 -5.25
C HIS A 418 49.63 41.95 -4.07
N CYS A 419 49.42 40.70 -3.79
CA CYS A 419 48.53 40.26 -2.71
C CYS A 419 49.28 39.96 -1.39
N LEU A 420 50.23 40.73 -1.04
CA LEU A 420 51.05 40.55 0.18
C LEU A 420 50.54 41.34 1.39
N SER A 421 49.69 42.37 1.18
CA SER A 421 49.30 43.30 2.25
C SER A 421 47.85 43.79 2.05
N CYS A 422 46.89 42.91 1.79
CA CYS A 422 45.49 43.27 1.57
C CYS A 422 44.94 44.16 2.68
N GLN A 423 44.32 45.29 2.31
CA GLN A 423 43.88 46.31 3.26
C GLN A 423 42.36 46.44 3.29
N SER A 424 41.65 45.93 2.31
CA SER A 424 40.22 45.93 2.26
C SER A 424 39.64 44.56 1.86
N TYR A 425 38.43 44.28 2.32
CA TYR A 425 37.69 43.05 1.96
C TYR A 425 36.19 43.26 2.01
N VAL A 426 35.48 42.42 1.30
CA VAL A 426 34.07 42.09 1.50
C VAL A 426 33.95 40.57 1.66
N GLY A 427 33.27 40.13 2.72
CA GLY A 427 33.18 38.69 3.01
C GLY A 427 32.95 38.38 4.49
N LEU A 428 33.38 37.19 4.90
CA LEU A 428 33.17 36.68 6.24
C LEU A 428 34.39 35.93 6.80
N GLY A 429 34.47 35.88 8.12
CA GLY A 429 35.53 35.20 8.85
C GLY A 429 36.92 35.83 8.70
N PRO A 430 37.10 37.13 8.94
CA PRO A 430 38.37 37.80 8.80
C PRO A 430 39.36 37.53 9.93
N MET A 431 40.63 37.54 9.63
CA MET A 431 41.76 37.78 10.52
C MET A 431 42.55 38.96 10.00
N VAL A 432 42.47 40.09 10.68
CA VAL A 432 43.19 41.30 10.36
C VAL A 432 43.75 41.94 11.64
N LYS A 433 44.74 42.82 11.52
CA LYS A 433 45.40 43.43 12.70
C LYS A 433 44.49 44.30 13.56
N GLN A 434 43.37 44.78 13.01
CA GLN A 434 42.41 45.63 13.71
C GLN A 434 41.45 44.80 14.54
N SER A 435 41.17 45.21 15.77
CA SER A 435 40.37 44.44 16.72
C SER A 435 38.85 44.46 16.44
N ASN A 436 38.35 45.55 15.83
CA ASN A 436 36.91 45.80 15.65
C ASN A 436 36.50 45.76 14.17
N VAL A 437 36.82 44.68 13.48
CA VAL A 437 36.36 44.44 12.11
C VAL A 437 35.15 43.54 12.08
N PRO A 438 34.20 43.74 11.14
CA PRO A 438 33.03 42.89 11.04
C PRO A 438 33.43 41.47 10.70
N THR A 439 32.82 40.49 11.39
CA THR A 439 32.97 39.06 11.09
C THR A 439 32.23 38.65 9.82
N CYS A 440 31.29 39.45 9.37
CA CYS A 440 30.67 39.47 8.06
C CYS A 440 30.37 40.88 7.63
N GLY A 441 30.78 41.25 6.41
CA GLY A 441 30.56 42.61 5.89
C GLY A 441 31.70 43.16 5.04
N ASN A 442 31.86 44.48 5.05
CA ASN A 442 32.94 45.19 4.33
C ASN A 442 33.83 45.93 5.32
N HIS A 443 35.13 45.75 5.12
CA HIS A 443 36.17 46.52 5.82
C HIS A 443 37.13 47.12 4.83
N ALA A 444 37.43 48.40 5.00
CA ALA A 444 38.42 49.15 4.20
C ALA A 444 39.13 50.22 5.02
N VAL A 445 40.41 50.39 4.78
CA VAL A 445 41.24 51.43 5.39
C VAL A 445 41.44 52.60 4.40
N ALA A 446 41.31 53.83 4.84
CA ALA A 446 41.04 55.04 4.06
C ALA A 446 42.14 55.50 3.04
N LYS A 447 43.18 54.78 2.83
CA LYS A 447 44.18 55.16 1.83
C LYS A 447 43.93 54.45 0.51
N ASN A 448 43.45 55.18 -0.50
CA ASN A 448 43.26 54.70 -1.88
C ASN A 448 42.03 53.78 -2.12
N THR A 449 41.01 53.83 -1.27
CA THR A 449 39.71 53.12 -1.49
C THR A 449 38.73 54.07 -2.16
N ASP A 450 37.86 53.53 -3.00
CA ASP A 450 36.90 54.30 -3.82
C ASP A 450 35.79 54.99 -3.00
N PHE A 451 35.37 54.42 -1.86
CA PHE A 451 34.34 55.02 -0.98
C PHE A 451 34.87 55.37 0.43
N GLY A 452 36.23 55.45 0.62
CA GLY A 452 36.84 55.77 1.91
C GLY A 452 36.81 54.62 2.92
N SER A 453 37.19 54.94 4.19
CA SER A 453 37.18 53.94 5.24
C SER A 453 35.80 53.37 5.48
N ARG A 454 35.71 52.06 5.60
CA ARG A 454 34.49 51.32 5.88
C ARG A 454 34.70 50.28 6.97
N ASN A 455 33.66 50.08 7.76
CA ASN A 455 33.61 49.02 8.76
C ASN A 455 32.12 48.59 8.91
N ASP A 456 31.54 48.15 7.79
CA ASP A 456 30.11 47.87 7.68
C ASP A 456 29.84 46.41 8.06
N ALA A 457 29.26 46.22 9.24
CA ALA A 457 28.82 44.92 9.68
C ALA A 457 27.47 44.55 9.02
N ALA A 458 27.42 43.39 8.43
CA ALA A 458 26.19 42.80 7.86
C ALA A 458 25.80 41.54 8.60
N PHE A 459 24.57 41.12 8.41
CA PHE A 459 24.14 39.78 8.82
C PHE A 459 24.20 38.83 7.61
N CYS A 460 24.99 37.76 7.74
CA CYS A 460 25.26 36.84 6.65
C CYS A 460 24.42 35.54 6.78
N TYR A 461 23.94 35.06 5.64
CA TYR A 461 23.26 33.78 5.46
C TYR A 461 24.02 32.93 4.46
N ILE A 462 24.25 31.65 4.80
CA ILE A 462 24.86 30.67 3.90
C ILE A 462 23.85 29.56 3.68
N LEU A 463 23.33 29.51 2.47
CA LEU A 463 22.45 28.46 2.01
C LEU A 463 23.20 27.58 1.00
N ILE A 464 22.91 26.26 1.01
CA ILE A 464 23.59 25.30 0.13
C ILE A 464 22.58 24.44 -0.62
N GLN A 465 22.95 24.04 -1.84
CA GLN A 465 22.18 23.15 -2.71
C GLN A 465 23.13 22.15 -3.42
#